data_2b093dcb292c86ab9b562ddbdb85eb44
#
_entry.id   2b093dcb292c86ab9b562ddbdb85eb44
#
_cell.length_a   1.000
_cell.length_b   1.000
_cell.length_c   1.000
_cell.angle_alpha   90.00
_cell.angle_beta   90.00
_cell.angle_gamma   90.00
#
_symmetry.space_group_name_H-M   'P 1'
#
loop_
_entity.id
_entity.type
_entity.pdbx_description
1 polymer ?
#
loop_
_entity_poly.entity_id
_entity_poly.type
_entity_poly.pdbx_seq_one_letter_code
_entity_poly.pdbx_strand_id
1 'polypeptide(L)'
;AGIAVVNTGHRHPKVIAAVKDQLDHFTHTCHQVVPYENYVRLAERITAIAPIKGDKKAVFVTTGADAVENAVKIARAATGRQAVVAFSGAFHGRTFMGMALTGRVVAY
;
A
#
# COMPACT_ATOMS: atom_id res chain seq x y z
N ALA A 1 6.20 -4.38 -8.83
CA ALA A 1 5.73 -3.02 -9.06
C ALA A 1 6.82 -2.20 -9.76
N GLY A 2 6.46 -1.07 -10.33
CA GLY A 2 7.38 -0.20 -11.07
C GLY A 2 6.65 0.71 -12.03
N ILE A 3 5.55 0.22 -12.59
CA ILE A 3 4.68 1.03 -13.45
C ILE A 3 4.04 2.13 -12.60
N ALA A 4 4.29 3.39 -12.99
CA ALA A 4 3.80 4.60 -12.31
C ALA A 4 4.18 4.72 -10.82
N VAL A 5 5.27 4.11 -10.39
CA VAL A 5 5.69 4.08 -8.98
C VAL A 5 6.82 5.06 -8.70
N VAL A 6 7.71 5.30 -9.65
CA VAL A 6 8.95 6.08 -9.46
C VAL A 6 8.74 7.54 -9.92
N ASN A 7 7.79 8.24 -9.31
CA ASN A 7 7.44 9.61 -9.70
C ASN A 7 8.54 10.64 -9.42
N THR A 8 9.41 10.39 -8.44
CA THR A 8 10.53 11.27 -8.08
C THR A 8 11.80 10.99 -8.92
N GLY A 9 11.71 10.05 -9.84
CA GLY A 9 12.83 9.60 -10.66
C GLY A 9 13.56 8.39 -10.05
N HIS A 10 14.39 7.78 -10.89
CA HIS A 10 15.06 6.51 -10.59
C HIS A 10 16.07 6.60 -9.43
N ARG A 11 16.77 7.71 -9.29
CA ARG A 11 17.87 7.89 -8.31
C ARG A 11 17.79 9.27 -7.64
N HIS A 12 16.65 9.64 -7.10
CA HIS A 12 16.54 10.92 -6.44
C HIS A 12 17.55 11.02 -5.28
N PRO A 13 18.39 12.06 -5.19
CA PRO A 13 19.51 12.11 -4.25
C PRO A 13 19.11 11.95 -2.79
N LYS A 14 18.01 12.58 -2.36
CA LYS A 14 17.49 12.47 -0.99
C LYS A 14 17.02 11.04 -0.65
N VAL A 15 16.42 10.34 -1.62
CA VAL A 15 16.01 8.94 -1.42
C VAL A 15 17.23 8.03 -1.27
N ILE A 16 18.22 8.19 -2.14
CA ILE A 16 19.47 7.41 -2.08
C ILE A 16 20.20 7.65 -0.76
N ALA A 17 20.28 8.90 -0.31
CA ALA A 17 20.92 9.24 0.97
C ALA A 17 20.20 8.55 2.14
N ALA A 18 18.88 8.63 2.20
CA ALA A 18 18.09 8.00 3.27
C ALA A 18 18.20 6.46 3.25
N VAL A 19 18.27 5.84 2.07
CA VAL A 19 18.47 4.38 1.95
C VAL A 19 19.84 3.98 2.46
N LYS A 20 20.91 4.71 2.11
CA LYS A 20 22.27 4.44 2.60
C LYS A 20 22.36 4.58 4.11
N ASP A 21 21.81 5.66 4.67
CA ASP A 21 21.74 5.88 6.10
C ASP A 21 21.01 4.72 6.81
N GLN A 22 19.88 4.29 6.29
CA GLN A 22 19.13 3.17 6.88
C GLN A 22 19.90 1.83 6.83
N LEU A 23 20.70 1.58 5.78
CA LEU A 23 21.49 0.37 5.66
C LEU A 23 22.58 0.27 6.74
N ASP A 24 23.07 1.39 7.24
CA ASP A 24 24.04 1.44 8.34
C ASP A 24 23.40 1.10 9.71
N HIS A 25 22.07 1.09 9.79
CA HIS A 25 21.35 0.72 11.00
C HIS A 25 20.83 -0.73 10.94
N PHE A 26 19.93 -1.02 10.00
CA PHE A 26 19.40 -2.37 9.77
C PHE A 26 18.64 -2.45 8.44
N THR A 27 18.53 -3.63 7.89
CA THR A 27 17.80 -3.88 6.63
C THR A 27 16.36 -4.32 6.84
N HIS A 28 16.09 -5.08 7.91
CA HIS A 28 14.76 -5.60 8.19
C HIS A 28 14.58 -5.95 9.67
N THR A 29 13.39 -5.63 10.19
CA THR A 29 12.84 -6.20 11.42
C THR A 29 11.37 -6.58 11.18
N CYS A 30 10.86 -7.55 11.92
CA CYS A 30 9.42 -7.79 11.95
C CYS A 30 8.76 -6.70 12.80
N HIS A 31 8.12 -5.71 12.17
CA HIS A 31 7.52 -4.56 12.87
C HIS A 31 6.55 -4.95 13.98
N GLN A 32 5.84 -6.06 13.83
CA GLN A 32 4.90 -6.55 14.85
C GLN A 32 5.61 -7.04 16.13
N VAL A 33 6.89 -7.39 16.04
CA VAL A 33 7.72 -7.85 17.15
C VAL A 33 8.63 -6.74 17.63
N VAL A 34 9.31 -6.06 16.71
CA VAL A 34 10.23 -4.96 16.98
C VAL A 34 9.83 -3.76 16.13
N PRO A 35 8.99 -2.86 16.67
CA PRO A 35 8.63 -1.62 15.98
C PRO A 35 9.85 -0.75 15.69
N TYR A 36 9.84 -0.03 14.57
CA TYR A 36 10.90 0.91 14.21
C TYR A 36 10.34 2.23 13.71
N GLU A 37 11.12 3.27 13.93
CA GLU A 37 10.69 4.66 13.80
C GLU A 37 10.21 5.01 12.38
N ASN A 38 10.92 4.58 11.35
CA ASN A 38 10.56 4.92 9.97
C ASN A 38 9.16 4.42 9.56
N TYR A 39 8.76 3.25 10.06
CA TYR A 39 7.41 2.72 9.83
C TYR A 39 6.35 3.58 10.52
N VAL A 40 6.58 3.92 11.79
CA VAL A 40 5.67 4.75 12.59
C VAL A 40 5.54 6.15 11.98
N ARG A 41 6.65 6.81 11.68
CA ARG A 41 6.67 8.14 11.05
C ARG A 41 5.95 8.17 9.70
N LEU A 42 6.12 7.12 8.89
CA LEU A 42 5.40 7.03 7.62
C LEU A 42 3.88 6.90 7.85
N ALA A 43 3.46 6.08 8.82
CA ALA A 43 2.06 5.94 9.17
C ALA A 43 1.45 7.26 9.63
N GLU A 44 2.14 7.99 10.52
CA GLU A 44 1.73 9.32 11.00
C GLU A 44 1.57 10.32 9.85
N ARG A 45 2.55 10.38 8.94
CA ARG A 45 2.49 11.30 7.79
C ARG A 45 1.35 10.97 6.83
N ILE A 46 1.16 9.70 6.51
CA ILE A 46 0.09 9.26 5.60
C ILE A 46 -1.27 9.54 6.22
N THR A 47 -1.48 9.22 7.49
CA THR A 47 -2.74 9.47 8.18
C THR A 47 -3.04 10.97 8.31
N ALA A 48 -2.02 11.82 8.48
CA ALA A 48 -2.18 13.27 8.54
C ALA A 48 -2.69 13.86 7.22
N ILE A 49 -2.20 13.38 6.07
CA ILE A 49 -2.55 13.92 4.75
C ILE A 49 -3.73 13.19 4.09
N ALA A 50 -4.13 12.02 4.57
CA ALA A 50 -5.23 11.26 3.97
C ALA A 50 -6.55 12.02 4.09
N PRO A 51 -7.31 12.21 3.00
CA PRO A 51 -8.55 12.99 2.97
C PRO A 51 -9.73 12.17 3.54
N ILE A 52 -9.54 11.56 4.69
CA ILE A 52 -10.53 10.74 5.40
C ILE A 52 -10.88 11.46 6.70
N LYS A 53 -12.15 11.50 7.06
CA LYS A 53 -12.62 12.10 8.31
C LYS A 53 -12.51 11.11 9.48
N GLY A 54 -12.33 11.64 10.69
CA GLY A 54 -12.23 10.85 11.93
C GLY A 54 -10.85 10.25 12.17
N ASP A 55 -10.77 9.36 13.13
CA ASP A 55 -9.53 8.66 13.49
C ASP A 55 -9.07 7.75 12.36
N LYS A 56 -7.79 7.86 12.03
CA LYS A 56 -7.18 7.16 10.92
C LYS A 56 -6.08 6.23 11.40
N LYS A 57 -5.99 5.07 10.77
CA LYS A 57 -4.89 4.12 10.95
C LYS A 57 -4.32 3.74 9.59
N ALA A 58 -3.04 3.41 9.56
CA ALA A 58 -2.38 2.91 8.37
C ALA A 58 -1.88 1.47 8.61
N VAL A 59 -1.97 0.65 7.58
CA VAL A 59 -1.32 -0.65 7.51
C VAL A 59 -0.52 -0.71 6.21
N PHE A 60 0.73 -1.15 6.32
CA PHE A 60 1.60 -1.29 5.16
C PHE A 60 1.73 -2.76 4.78
N VAL A 61 1.68 -3.00 3.50
CA VAL A 61 1.80 -4.33 2.88
C VAL A 61 2.83 -4.27 1.75
N THR A 62 3.23 -5.41 1.22
CA THR A 62 4.34 -5.51 0.28
C THR A 62 3.99 -5.19 -1.16
N THR A 63 2.72 -5.30 -1.54
CA THR A 63 2.27 -5.05 -2.92
C THR A 63 0.94 -4.28 -2.97
N GLY A 64 0.66 -3.65 -4.12
CA GLY A 64 -0.66 -3.05 -4.37
C GLY A 64 -1.79 -4.08 -4.37
N ALA A 65 -1.53 -5.31 -4.82
CA ALA A 65 -2.50 -6.40 -4.76
C ALA A 65 -2.88 -6.73 -3.32
N ASP A 66 -1.88 -6.85 -2.42
CA ASP A 66 -2.14 -7.05 -0.98
C ASP A 66 -2.93 -5.89 -0.38
N ALA A 67 -2.63 -4.67 -0.79
CA ALA A 67 -3.36 -3.49 -0.33
C ALA A 67 -4.84 -3.54 -0.74
N VAL A 68 -5.13 -3.92 -1.97
CA VAL A 68 -6.51 -4.09 -2.48
C VAL A 68 -7.23 -5.22 -1.74
N GLU A 69 -6.60 -6.38 -1.57
CA GLU A 69 -7.16 -7.52 -0.82
C GLU A 69 -7.55 -7.10 0.61
N ASN A 70 -6.64 -6.42 1.31
CA ASN A 70 -6.89 -5.96 2.67
C ASN A 70 -7.96 -4.86 2.71
N ALA A 71 -7.98 -3.94 1.76
CA ALA A 71 -9.00 -2.88 1.69
C ALA A 71 -10.41 -3.47 1.53
N VAL A 72 -10.58 -4.43 0.63
CA VAL A 72 -11.87 -5.12 0.43
C VAL A 72 -12.26 -5.92 1.67
N LYS A 73 -11.32 -6.65 2.26
CA LYS A 73 -11.55 -7.43 3.48
C LYS A 73 -12.00 -6.55 4.64
N ILE A 74 -11.30 -5.44 4.86
CA ILE A 74 -11.64 -4.48 5.93
C ILE A 74 -12.98 -3.81 5.66
N ALA A 75 -13.24 -3.38 4.42
CA ALA A 75 -14.50 -2.75 4.06
C ALA A 75 -15.70 -3.68 4.27
N ARG A 76 -15.58 -4.95 3.86
CA ARG A 76 -16.63 -5.95 4.08
C ARG A 76 -16.86 -6.22 5.56
N ALA A 77 -15.79 -6.37 6.34
CA ALA A 77 -15.88 -6.59 7.77
C ALA A 77 -16.53 -5.41 8.51
N ALA A 78 -16.17 -4.19 8.14
CA ALA A 78 -16.68 -2.98 8.77
C ALA A 78 -18.13 -2.64 8.39
N THR A 79 -18.58 -3.02 7.18
CA THR A 79 -19.89 -2.61 6.66
C THR A 79 -20.93 -3.74 6.60
N GLY A 80 -20.50 -4.98 6.67
CA GLY A 80 -21.34 -6.17 6.39
C GLY A 80 -21.71 -6.34 4.91
N ARG A 81 -21.30 -5.43 4.03
CA ARG A 81 -21.64 -5.45 2.60
C ARG A 81 -20.68 -6.37 1.82
N GLN A 82 -21.21 -7.15 0.89
CA GLN A 82 -20.41 -8.08 0.10
C GLN A 82 -19.98 -7.51 -1.25
N ALA A 83 -20.84 -6.71 -1.88
CA ALA A 83 -20.60 -6.16 -3.22
C ALA A 83 -19.52 -5.08 -3.21
N VAL A 84 -18.71 -5.07 -4.26
CA VAL A 84 -17.68 -4.06 -4.52
C VAL A 84 -17.89 -3.50 -5.92
N VAL A 85 -17.89 -2.19 -6.06
CA VAL A 85 -17.94 -1.51 -7.34
C VAL A 85 -16.52 -1.31 -7.87
N ALA A 86 -16.27 -1.74 -9.09
CA ALA A 86 -15.01 -1.53 -9.79
C ALA A 86 -15.26 -0.81 -11.13
N PHE A 87 -14.25 -0.08 -11.61
CA PHE A 87 -14.35 0.65 -12.87
C PHE A 87 -13.82 -0.17 -14.05
N SER A 88 -14.47 -0.05 -15.20
CA SER A 88 -13.99 -0.65 -16.44
C SER A 88 -12.58 -0.16 -16.77
N GLY A 89 -11.71 -1.06 -17.21
CA GLY A 89 -10.31 -0.76 -17.54
C GLY A 89 -9.38 -0.59 -16.34
N ALA A 90 -9.89 -0.65 -15.12
CA ALA A 90 -9.07 -0.59 -13.91
C ALA A 90 -8.21 -1.85 -13.77
N PHE A 91 -7.07 -1.70 -13.10
CA PHE A 91 -6.18 -2.81 -12.74
C PHE A 91 -5.95 -2.82 -11.23
N HIS A 92 -6.29 -3.91 -10.58
CA HIS A 92 -6.19 -4.07 -9.12
C HIS A 92 -5.27 -5.20 -8.67
N GLY A 93 -4.55 -5.81 -9.59
CA GLY A 93 -3.63 -6.91 -9.31
C GLY A 93 -4.11 -8.25 -9.86
N ARG A 94 -3.35 -9.31 -9.52
CA ARG A 94 -3.55 -10.68 -10.05
C ARG A 94 -3.84 -11.72 -8.96
N THR A 95 -4.15 -11.27 -7.76
CA THR A 95 -4.73 -12.11 -6.71
C THR A 95 -6.23 -12.36 -6.99
N PHE A 96 -6.86 -13.26 -6.26
CA PHE A 96 -8.26 -13.61 -6.50
C PHE A 96 -9.19 -12.40 -6.54
N MET A 97 -9.18 -11.58 -5.51
CA MET A 97 -10.02 -10.38 -5.48
C MET A 97 -9.49 -9.31 -6.42
N GLY A 98 -8.18 -9.16 -6.54
CA GLY A 98 -7.56 -8.24 -7.48
C GLY A 98 -7.99 -8.52 -8.93
N MET A 99 -8.02 -9.78 -9.36
CA MET A 99 -8.53 -10.17 -10.68
C MET A 99 -10.03 -9.93 -10.81
N ALA A 100 -10.82 -10.28 -9.81
CA ALA A 100 -12.26 -10.06 -9.81
C ALA A 100 -12.66 -8.58 -9.97
N LEU A 101 -11.80 -7.66 -9.52
CA LEU A 101 -11.99 -6.21 -9.63
C LEU A 101 -11.32 -5.61 -10.88
N THR A 102 -10.49 -6.36 -11.57
CA THR A 102 -9.74 -5.87 -12.75
C THR A 102 -10.63 -5.92 -13.99
N GLY A 103 -10.84 -4.75 -14.61
CA GLY A 103 -11.66 -4.62 -15.82
C GLY A 103 -10.93 -4.88 -17.15
N ARG A 104 -9.70 -5.37 -17.11
CA ARG A 104 -8.89 -5.72 -18.30
C ARG A 104 -9.05 -7.19 -18.66
N VAL A 105 -10.02 -7.50 -19.49
CA VAL A 105 -10.38 -8.88 -19.87
C VAL A 105 -9.32 -9.57 -20.74
N VAL A 106 -8.50 -8.83 -21.49
CA VAL A 106 -7.51 -9.39 -22.45
C VAL A 106 -6.23 -9.90 -21.79
N ALA A 107 -6.01 -9.60 -20.51
CA ALA A 107 -4.77 -9.95 -19.81
C ALA A 107 -4.91 -11.17 -18.87
N TYR A 108 -6.12 -11.72 -18.72
CA TYR A 108 -6.41 -12.80 -17.77
C TYR A 108 -7.48 -13.75 -18.29
#